data_11c49fca8c7d5463b8f37d630ef85f3b
#
_entry.id   11c49fca8c7d5463b8f37d630ef85f3b
#
_cell.length_a   1.000
_cell.length_b   1.000
_cell.length_c   1.000
_cell.angle_alpha   90.00
_cell.angle_beta   90.00
_cell.angle_gamma   90.00
#
_symmetry.space_group_name_H-M   'P 1'
#
loop_
_entity.id
_entity.type
_entity.pdbx_description
1 polymer ?
#
loop_
_entity_poly.entity_id
_entity_poly.type
_entity_poly.pdbx_seq_one_letter_code
_entity_poly.pdbx_strand_id
1 'polypeptide(L)'
;MKIIDAHLHIFGERPWAERMAQQVGHRNSAQHLVQYYAQHGFAHGIVMANAPLTEHTCRELPPQFSYCIGLDSGVMQNLPSNAPEIVEAHLQKSTCVGIKLYPGYNHSYIYDEIYEPYYELAAKYHKPVAVHTGATNGNRAKLRYAHPLTLDDAAADHPDVQFVMCHFGNPFLAEAAAVLEKNPNVSADLSGLLGGAFETGALNRAQAGYMEMLKAWLRYVGDWNKFMFGTDWPLVNLAEYAKWVQTLVPENEWEKVFFDNANRIYQLGL
;
A
#
# COMPACT_ATOMS: atom_id res chain seq x y z
N MET A 1 21.53 -0.88 3.23
CA MET A 1 20.27 -0.28 3.73
C MET A 1 19.26 -1.40 3.93
N LYS A 2 18.56 -1.41 5.05
CA LYS A 2 17.40 -2.30 5.27
C LYS A 2 16.18 -1.72 4.55
N ILE A 3 15.29 -2.59 4.05
CA ILE A 3 14.09 -2.19 3.32
C ILE A 3 12.87 -2.85 3.96
N ILE A 4 11.81 -2.08 4.19
CA ILE A 4 10.45 -2.59 4.45
C ILE A 4 9.63 -2.33 3.18
N ASP A 5 9.05 -3.39 2.62
CA ASP A 5 8.07 -3.30 1.56
C ASP A 5 6.69 -3.05 2.19
N ALA A 6 6.28 -1.80 2.23
CA ALA A 6 5.05 -1.39 2.91
C ALA A 6 3.77 -1.75 2.14
N HIS A 7 3.88 -2.33 0.95
CA HIS A 7 2.72 -2.67 0.12
C HIS A 7 3.03 -3.79 -0.87
N LEU A 8 2.51 -4.97 -0.59
CA LEU A 8 2.58 -6.11 -1.51
C LEU A 8 1.32 -6.99 -1.40
N HIS A 9 1.14 -7.90 -2.37
CA HIS A 9 0.04 -8.86 -2.37
C HIS A 9 0.56 -10.29 -2.47
N ILE A 10 0.00 -11.20 -1.70
CA ILE A 10 0.24 -12.65 -1.82
C ILE A 10 -1.07 -13.31 -2.22
N PHE A 11 -1.21 -13.64 -3.50
CA PHE A 11 -2.47 -14.10 -4.08
C PHE A 11 -2.67 -15.62 -4.02
N GLY A 12 -1.76 -16.38 -3.37
CA GLY A 12 -1.80 -17.84 -3.38
C GLY A 12 -1.70 -18.41 -4.81
N GLU A 13 -2.29 -19.59 -5.02
CA GLU A 13 -2.24 -20.29 -6.32
C GLU A 13 -3.20 -19.66 -7.35
N ARG A 14 -2.86 -18.47 -7.86
CA ARG A 14 -3.61 -17.76 -8.91
C ARG A 14 -2.80 -17.73 -10.20
N PRO A 15 -3.27 -18.39 -11.30
CA PRO A 15 -2.51 -18.44 -12.58
C PRO A 15 -2.16 -17.08 -13.17
N TRP A 16 -3.00 -16.07 -12.97
CA TRP A 16 -2.72 -14.71 -13.46
C TRP A 16 -1.60 -14.04 -12.64
N ALA A 17 -1.58 -14.24 -11.32
CA ALA A 17 -0.53 -13.69 -10.46
C ALA A 17 0.82 -14.37 -10.72
N GLU A 18 0.83 -15.68 -10.99
CA GLU A 18 2.04 -16.40 -11.41
C GLU A 18 2.58 -15.85 -12.73
N ARG A 19 1.72 -15.61 -13.74
CA ARG A 19 2.17 -15.00 -15.00
C ARG A 19 2.75 -13.60 -14.80
N MET A 20 2.12 -12.78 -13.93
CA MET A 20 2.64 -11.44 -13.62
C MET A 20 4.02 -11.52 -12.96
N ALA A 21 4.17 -12.36 -11.95
CA ALA A 21 5.44 -12.57 -11.28
C ALA A 21 6.54 -13.04 -12.24
N GLN A 22 6.21 -14.00 -13.12
CA GLN A 22 7.17 -14.50 -14.13
C GLN A 22 7.61 -13.43 -15.13
N GLN A 23 6.71 -12.54 -15.54
CA GLN A 23 7.05 -11.43 -16.46
C GLN A 23 8.09 -10.46 -15.87
N VAL A 24 8.19 -10.39 -14.55
CA VAL A 24 9.15 -9.53 -13.84
C VAL A 24 10.28 -10.31 -13.15
N GLY A 25 10.46 -11.59 -13.53
CA GLY A 25 11.57 -12.44 -13.08
C GLY A 25 11.38 -13.08 -11.72
N HIS A 26 10.13 -13.23 -11.25
CA HIS A 26 9.78 -13.82 -9.96
C HIS A 26 8.89 -15.05 -10.09
N ARG A 27 8.57 -15.67 -8.94
CA ARG A 27 7.55 -16.70 -8.76
C ARG A 27 6.53 -16.22 -7.74
N ASN A 28 5.25 -16.40 -7.98
CA ASN A 28 4.17 -16.02 -7.08
C ASN A 28 4.08 -16.99 -5.90
N SER A 29 5.00 -16.88 -4.95
CA SER A 29 4.94 -17.63 -3.68
C SER A 29 5.60 -16.86 -2.54
N ALA A 30 5.04 -17.01 -1.33
CA ALA A 30 5.61 -16.43 -0.12
C ALA A 30 7.04 -16.97 0.15
N GLN A 31 7.30 -18.25 -0.14
CA GLN A 31 8.62 -18.83 0.00
C GLN A 31 9.66 -18.19 -0.92
N HIS A 32 9.30 -17.88 -2.17
CA HIS A 32 10.16 -17.15 -3.08
C HIS A 32 10.49 -15.74 -2.54
N LEU A 33 9.48 -15.03 -2.04
CA LEU A 33 9.67 -13.71 -1.44
C LEU A 33 10.61 -13.77 -0.23
N VAL A 34 10.43 -14.73 0.69
CA VAL A 34 11.32 -14.90 1.86
C VAL A 34 12.78 -15.08 1.42
N GLN A 35 13.04 -15.94 0.42
CA GLN A 35 14.39 -16.15 -0.10
C GLN A 35 14.95 -14.89 -0.78
N TYR A 36 14.13 -14.20 -1.55
CA TYR A 36 14.52 -12.99 -2.25
C TYR A 36 14.82 -11.85 -1.26
N TYR A 37 13.99 -11.68 -0.24
CA TYR A 37 14.19 -10.68 0.82
C TYR A 37 15.52 -10.87 1.52
N ALA A 38 15.86 -12.10 1.92
CA ALA A 38 17.12 -12.42 2.56
C ALA A 38 18.36 -12.08 1.70
N GLN A 39 18.24 -12.13 0.38
CA GLN A 39 19.35 -11.87 -0.55
C GLN A 39 19.50 -10.39 -0.91
N HIS A 40 18.43 -9.58 -0.77
CA HIS A 40 18.38 -8.22 -1.32
C HIS A 40 18.16 -7.12 -0.27
N GLY A 41 18.31 -7.47 1.04
CA GLY A 41 18.22 -6.47 2.12
C GLY A 41 16.79 -6.08 2.52
N PHE A 42 15.77 -6.80 2.06
CA PHE A 42 14.40 -6.63 2.54
C PHE A 42 14.25 -7.25 3.92
N ALA A 43 13.95 -6.43 4.91
CA ALA A 43 13.80 -6.86 6.29
C ALA A 43 12.38 -7.36 6.59
N HIS A 44 11.36 -6.78 5.97
CA HIS A 44 9.96 -7.07 6.24
C HIS A 44 9.06 -6.68 5.06
N GLY A 45 7.85 -7.26 5.01
CA GLY A 45 6.83 -6.92 4.03
C GLY A 45 5.44 -6.81 4.67
N ILE A 46 4.60 -5.89 4.16
CA ILE A 46 3.23 -5.69 4.62
C ILE A 46 2.26 -6.11 3.52
N VAL A 47 1.58 -7.21 3.76
CA VAL A 47 0.62 -7.79 2.81
C VAL A 47 -0.71 -7.04 2.89
N MET A 48 -1.14 -6.47 1.77
CA MET A 48 -2.48 -5.92 1.60
C MET A 48 -3.43 -7.06 1.25
N ALA A 49 -4.20 -7.56 2.23
CA ALA A 49 -4.98 -8.78 2.06
C ALA A 49 -6.08 -8.64 1.00
N ASN A 50 -6.11 -9.60 0.07
CA ASN A 50 -7.16 -9.80 -0.94
C ASN A 50 -7.72 -11.22 -0.79
N ALA A 51 -8.33 -11.50 0.35
CA ALA A 51 -8.85 -12.81 0.70
C ALA A 51 -10.21 -12.67 1.39
N PRO A 52 -11.04 -13.72 1.42
CA PRO A 52 -12.28 -13.69 2.19
C PRO A 52 -12.06 -13.25 3.63
N LEU A 53 -12.95 -12.43 4.17
CA LEU A 53 -12.89 -11.95 5.54
C LEU A 53 -13.34 -13.08 6.49
N THR A 54 -12.37 -13.75 7.09
CA THR A 54 -12.57 -14.83 8.05
C THR A 54 -11.54 -14.74 9.17
N GLU A 55 -11.75 -15.36 10.30
CA GLU A 55 -10.79 -15.43 11.42
C GLU A 55 -9.42 -16.03 11.04
N HIS A 56 -9.37 -16.75 9.91
CA HIS A 56 -8.17 -17.45 9.42
C HIS A 56 -7.44 -16.71 8.31
N THR A 57 -7.96 -15.57 7.87
CA THR A 57 -7.30 -14.76 6.82
C THR A 57 -5.86 -14.44 7.24
N CYS A 58 -4.91 -14.65 6.34
CA CYS A 58 -3.47 -14.44 6.57
C CYS A 58 -2.84 -15.28 7.72
N ARG A 59 -3.46 -16.37 8.14
CA ARG A 59 -2.96 -17.20 9.27
C ARG A 59 -1.57 -17.82 9.01
N GLU A 60 -1.27 -18.15 7.75
CA GLU A 60 -0.07 -18.91 7.36
C GLU A 60 1.02 -18.02 6.74
N LEU A 61 1.01 -16.71 7.00
CA LEU A 61 2.08 -15.84 6.51
C LEU A 61 3.39 -16.17 7.22
N PRO A 62 4.51 -16.24 6.47
CA PRO A 62 5.84 -16.33 7.06
C PRO A 62 6.12 -15.17 8.01
N PRO A 63 6.99 -15.35 9.04
CA PRO A 63 7.27 -14.33 10.05
C PRO A 63 7.89 -13.03 9.49
N GLN A 64 8.42 -13.06 8.25
CA GLN A 64 8.90 -11.87 7.55
C GLN A 64 7.77 -10.96 7.06
N PHE A 65 6.49 -11.35 7.25
CA PHE A 65 5.35 -10.58 6.78
C PHE A 65 4.39 -10.28 7.92
N SER A 66 3.90 -9.04 7.92
CA SER A 66 2.67 -8.60 8.58
C SER A 66 1.60 -8.35 7.51
N TYR A 67 0.37 -8.05 7.92
CA TYR A 67 -0.70 -7.78 6.96
C TYR A 67 -1.65 -6.68 7.43
N CYS A 68 -2.25 -5.99 6.46
CA CYS A 68 -3.46 -5.21 6.66
C CYS A 68 -4.66 -6.08 6.26
N ILE A 69 -5.66 -6.21 7.16
CA ILE A 69 -6.89 -6.95 6.84
C ILE A 69 -7.68 -6.19 5.76
N GLY A 70 -8.04 -6.87 4.67
CA GLY A 70 -8.59 -6.22 3.48
C GLY A 70 -10.11 -6.31 3.39
N LEU A 71 -10.74 -5.19 3.03
CA LEU A 71 -12.14 -5.10 2.66
C LEU A 71 -12.24 -4.89 1.14
N ASP A 72 -11.87 -5.91 0.37
CA ASP A 72 -11.88 -5.86 -1.09
C ASP A 72 -13.32 -5.97 -1.66
N SER A 73 -13.46 -5.91 -2.98
CA SER A 73 -14.76 -5.92 -3.63
C SER A 73 -15.54 -7.22 -3.39
N GLY A 74 -14.86 -8.34 -3.24
CA GLY A 74 -15.50 -9.62 -2.91
C GLY A 74 -16.07 -9.64 -1.50
N VAL A 75 -15.31 -9.10 -0.55
CA VAL A 75 -15.75 -8.92 0.85
C VAL A 75 -16.91 -7.95 0.93
N MET A 76 -16.80 -6.76 0.32
CA MET A 76 -17.81 -5.70 0.40
C MET A 76 -19.13 -6.08 -0.26
N GLN A 77 -19.12 -6.91 -1.31
CA GLN A 77 -20.35 -7.42 -1.94
C GLN A 77 -21.10 -8.45 -1.06
N ASN A 78 -20.38 -9.12 -0.15
CA ASN A 78 -20.88 -10.17 0.70
C ASN A 78 -20.46 -9.93 2.16
N LEU A 79 -20.54 -8.68 2.60
CA LEU A 79 -20.06 -8.28 3.93
C LEU A 79 -20.86 -9.01 5.01
N PRO A 80 -20.22 -9.82 5.87
CA PRO A 80 -20.90 -10.48 6.97
C PRO A 80 -21.46 -9.45 7.96
N SER A 81 -22.60 -9.76 8.59
CA SER A 81 -23.20 -8.87 9.61
C SER A 81 -22.28 -8.63 10.81
N ASN A 82 -21.33 -9.55 11.07
CA ASN A 82 -20.31 -9.46 12.12
C ASN A 82 -18.93 -9.10 11.55
N ALA A 83 -18.86 -8.40 10.41
CA ALA A 83 -17.58 -8.01 9.81
C ALA A 83 -16.71 -7.13 10.73
N PRO A 84 -17.26 -6.14 11.48
CA PRO A 84 -16.47 -5.38 12.43
C PRO A 84 -15.82 -6.25 13.51
N GLU A 85 -16.53 -7.23 14.05
CA GLU A 85 -16.00 -8.15 15.08
C GLU A 85 -14.88 -9.04 14.51
N ILE A 86 -15.00 -9.50 13.26
CA ILE A 86 -13.93 -10.25 12.58
C ILE A 86 -12.70 -9.35 12.40
N VAL A 87 -12.88 -8.11 11.93
CA VAL A 87 -11.78 -7.14 11.77
C VAL A 87 -11.13 -6.85 13.11
N GLU A 88 -11.92 -6.63 14.17
CA GLU A 88 -11.40 -6.42 15.52
C GLU A 88 -10.55 -7.59 16.01
N ALA A 89 -11.03 -8.83 15.81
CA ALA A 89 -10.26 -10.04 16.16
C ALA A 89 -8.93 -10.14 15.39
N HIS A 90 -8.85 -9.59 14.16
CA HIS A 90 -7.59 -9.45 13.45
C HIS A 90 -6.71 -8.35 14.05
N LEU A 91 -7.26 -7.18 14.33
CA LEU A 91 -6.48 -6.06 14.88
C LEU A 91 -5.87 -6.37 16.26
N GLN A 92 -6.41 -7.33 17.00
CA GLN A 92 -5.84 -7.82 18.26
C GLN A 92 -4.57 -8.69 18.05
N LYS A 93 -4.33 -9.21 16.83
CA LYS A 93 -3.13 -10.00 16.52
C LYS A 93 -1.94 -9.08 16.26
N SER A 94 -0.76 -9.41 16.76
CA SER A 94 0.48 -8.65 16.49
C SER A 94 0.88 -8.65 15.02
N THR A 95 0.50 -9.68 14.25
CA THR A 95 0.78 -9.78 12.81
C THR A 95 -0.15 -8.96 11.93
N CYS A 96 -1.33 -8.54 12.43
CA CYS A 96 -2.22 -7.63 11.73
C CYS A 96 -1.85 -6.19 12.10
N VAL A 97 -1.33 -5.43 11.16
CA VAL A 97 -0.78 -4.09 11.40
C VAL A 97 -1.65 -2.95 10.87
N GLY A 98 -2.79 -3.25 10.27
CA GLY A 98 -3.70 -2.23 9.74
C GLY A 98 -4.93 -2.81 9.06
N ILE A 99 -5.72 -1.91 8.48
CA ILE A 99 -6.87 -2.21 7.62
C ILE A 99 -6.54 -1.76 6.20
N LYS A 100 -6.98 -2.52 5.19
CA LYS A 100 -6.85 -2.12 3.78
C LYS A 100 -8.21 -1.95 3.14
N LEU A 101 -8.46 -0.77 2.56
CA LEU A 101 -9.66 -0.44 1.80
C LEU A 101 -9.34 -0.35 0.30
N TYR A 102 -10.32 -0.69 -0.53
CA TYR A 102 -10.19 -0.78 -1.98
C TYR A 102 -11.24 0.07 -2.72
N PRO A 103 -11.35 1.41 -2.45
CA PRO A 103 -12.23 2.27 -3.22
C PRO A 103 -11.86 2.25 -4.70
N GLY A 104 -12.85 2.43 -5.57
CA GLY A 104 -12.67 2.23 -7.01
C GLY A 104 -13.03 0.81 -7.44
N TYR A 105 -12.51 -0.20 -6.79
CA TYR A 105 -12.96 -1.60 -6.90
C TYR A 105 -14.28 -1.79 -6.15
N ASN A 106 -14.39 -1.23 -4.95
CA ASN A 106 -15.64 -0.99 -4.26
C ASN A 106 -16.26 0.30 -4.80
N HIS A 107 -17.57 0.31 -5.04
CA HIS A 107 -18.29 1.48 -5.53
C HIS A 107 -18.86 2.31 -4.37
N SER A 108 -18.05 2.51 -3.33
CA SER A 108 -18.32 3.34 -2.16
C SER A 108 -17.18 4.34 -1.98
N TYR A 109 -17.50 5.55 -1.59
CA TYR A 109 -16.51 6.53 -1.15
C TYR A 109 -15.99 6.15 0.24
N ILE A 110 -14.75 6.45 0.52
CA ILE A 110 -14.14 6.09 1.80
C ILE A 110 -14.69 6.89 2.99
N TYR A 111 -15.41 7.98 2.74
CA TYR A 111 -16.16 8.75 3.74
C TYR A 111 -17.63 8.29 3.88
N ASP A 112 -18.05 7.20 3.20
CA ASP A 112 -19.39 6.63 3.37
C ASP A 112 -19.52 5.92 4.73
N GLU A 113 -20.68 6.03 5.39
CA GLU A 113 -20.98 5.49 6.72
C GLU A 113 -20.63 3.99 6.88
N ILE A 114 -20.59 3.23 5.79
CA ILE A 114 -20.23 1.81 5.81
C ILE A 114 -18.81 1.56 6.34
N TYR A 115 -17.92 2.56 6.32
CA TYR A 115 -16.55 2.45 6.78
C TYR A 115 -16.35 2.94 8.23
N GLU A 116 -17.33 3.64 8.82
CA GLU A 116 -17.24 4.19 10.19
C GLU A 116 -16.81 3.16 11.25
N PRO A 117 -17.40 1.94 11.31
CA PRO A 117 -16.97 0.96 12.32
C PRO A 117 -15.49 0.58 12.21
N TYR A 118 -14.91 0.64 11.02
CA TYR A 118 -13.51 0.30 10.79
C TYR A 118 -12.56 1.45 11.16
N TYR A 119 -13.01 2.70 11.03
CA TYR A 119 -12.26 3.87 11.50
C TYR A 119 -12.23 3.92 13.03
N GLU A 120 -13.37 3.64 13.69
CA GLU A 120 -13.42 3.49 15.14
C GLU A 120 -12.46 2.40 15.66
N LEU A 121 -12.42 1.25 14.97
CA LEU A 121 -11.49 0.18 15.30
C LEU A 121 -10.03 0.57 15.05
N ALA A 122 -9.74 1.25 13.94
CA ALA A 122 -8.40 1.73 13.62
C ALA A 122 -7.88 2.70 14.70
N ALA A 123 -8.70 3.67 15.10
CA ALA A 123 -8.40 4.60 16.20
C ALA A 123 -8.20 3.86 17.54
N LYS A 124 -9.11 2.94 17.88
CA LYS A 124 -9.07 2.14 19.12
C LYS A 124 -7.77 1.34 19.26
N TYR A 125 -7.30 0.74 18.18
CA TYR A 125 -6.08 -0.09 18.18
C TYR A 125 -4.84 0.68 17.72
N HIS A 126 -4.95 1.96 17.39
CA HIS A 126 -3.88 2.82 16.85
C HIS A 126 -3.21 2.21 15.63
N LYS A 127 -3.98 1.56 14.76
CA LYS A 127 -3.50 0.91 13.53
C LYS A 127 -3.95 1.67 12.29
N PRO A 128 -3.07 1.86 11.28
CA PRO A 128 -3.40 2.66 10.11
C PRO A 128 -4.44 2.01 9.22
N VAL A 129 -5.12 2.85 8.44
CA VAL A 129 -6.00 2.47 7.35
C VAL A 129 -5.30 2.77 6.03
N ALA A 130 -4.86 1.74 5.31
CA ALA A 130 -4.29 1.85 3.98
C ALA A 130 -5.43 1.89 2.94
N VAL A 131 -5.45 2.94 2.12
CA VAL A 131 -6.53 3.22 1.17
C VAL A 131 -5.96 3.16 -0.25
N HIS A 132 -6.53 2.27 -1.09
CA HIS A 132 -6.21 2.28 -2.51
C HIS A 132 -6.60 3.62 -3.13
N THR A 133 -5.67 4.28 -3.83
CA THR A 133 -5.95 5.54 -4.52
C THR A 133 -5.36 5.52 -5.93
N GLY A 134 -5.88 6.38 -6.80
CA GLY A 134 -5.36 6.53 -8.16
C GLY A 134 -5.91 5.54 -9.17
N ALA A 135 -5.03 5.01 -10.00
CA ALA A 135 -5.39 4.10 -11.08
C ALA A 135 -5.97 2.79 -10.53
N THR A 136 -7.02 2.31 -11.16
CA THR A 136 -7.66 1.02 -10.84
C THR A 136 -7.56 0.08 -12.03
N ASN A 137 -7.28 -1.18 -11.79
CA ASN A 137 -7.26 -2.20 -12.84
C ASN A 137 -8.67 -2.76 -13.07
N GLY A 138 -8.99 -3.03 -14.34
CA GLY A 138 -10.25 -3.63 -14.74
C GLY A 138 -11.34 -2.61 -15.11
N ASN A 139 -12.13 -2.98 -16.12
CA ASN A 139 -13.12 -2.11 -16.76
C ASN A 139 -14.38 -1.83 -15.94
N ARG A 140 -14.57 -2.49 -14.79
CA ARG A 140 -15.69 -2.26 -13.87
C ARG A 140 -15.32 -1.35 -12.71
N ALA A 141 -14.03 -1.15 -12.45
CA ALA A 141 -13.56 -0.22 -11.44
C ALA A 141 -13.84 1.23 -11.85
N LYS A 142 -14.05 2.11 -10.87
CA LYS A 142 -14.43 3.52 -11.13
C LYS A 142 -13.49 4.45 -10.40
N LEU A 143 -12.66 5.16 -11.15
CA LEU A 143 -11.62 6.08 -10.66
C LEU A 143 -12.12 7.12 -9.66
N ARG A 144 -13.36 7.60 -9.81
CA ARG A 144 -13.92 8.63 -8.92
C ARG A 144 -13.92 8.24 -7.45
N TYR A 145 -14.07 6.95 -7.12
CA TYR A 145 -14.04 6.48 -5.73
C TYR A 145 -12.61 6.34 -5.19
N ALA A 146 -11.62 6.15 -6.08
CA ALA A 146 -10.20 6.07 -5.74
C ALA A 146 -9.45 7.40 -5.92
N HIS A 147 -10.17 8.50 -6.17
CA HIS A 147 -9.56 9.82 -6.33
C HIS A 147 -9.00 10.32 -4.99
N PRO A 148 -7.77 10.84 -4.94
CA PRO A 148 -7.12 11.25 -3.68
C PRO A 148 -7.93 12.23 -2.82
N LEU A 149 -8.70 13.13 -3.43
CA LEU A 149 -9.55 14.09 -2.68
C LEU A 149 -10.61 13.41 -1.81
N THR A 150 -11.03 12.18 -2.12
CA THR A 150 -11.94 11.43 -1.23
C THR A 150 -11.28 11.09 0.11
N LEU A 151 -9.95 10.97 0.13
CA LEU A 151 -9.18 10.76 1.35
C LEU A 151 -9.07 12.03 2.20
N ASP A 152 -9.11 13.21 1.58
CA ASP A 152 -9.15 14.49 2.30
C ASP A 152 -10.35 14.59 3.22
N ASP A 153 -11.53 14.24 2.71
CA ASP A 153 -12.78 14.24 3.48
C ASP A 153 -12.67 13.28 4.68
N ALA A 154 -12.30 12.02 4.45
CA ALA A 154 -12.18 11.04 5.51
C ALA A 154 -11.11 11.40 6.55
N ALA A 155 -9.96 11.96 6.13
CA ALA A 155 -8.88 12.33 7.03
C ALA A 155 -9.23 13.56 7.91
N ALA A 156 -10.02 14.48 7.37
CA ALA A 156 -10.49 15.64 8.11
C ALA A 156 -11.54 15.27 9.18
N ASP A 157 -12.42 14.30 8.86
CA ASP A 157 -13.47 13.84 9.76
C ASP A 157 -12.94 12.88 10.85
N HIS A 158 -11.80 12.20 10.58
CA HIS A 158 -11.18 11.23 11.50
C HIS A 158 -9.71 11.60 11.83
N PRO A 159 -9.47 12.69 12.57
CA PRO A 159 -8.12 13.18 12.86
C PRO A 159 -7.28 12.25 13.75
N ASP A 160 -7.89 11.31 14.43
CA ASP A 160 -7.28 10.27 15.27
C ASP A 160 -6.94 8.97 14.54
N VAL A 161 -7.33 8.86 13.26
CA VAL A 161 -6.98 7.74 12.37
C VAL A 161 -5.79 8.09 11.51
N GLN A 162 -4.75 7.26 11.54
CA GLN A 162 -3.64 7.35 10.58
C GLN A 162 -4.05 6.71 9.25
N PHE A 163 -4.10 7.49 8.18
CA PHE A 163 -4.34 6.99 6.83
C PHE A 163 -3.03 6.81 6.06
N VAL A 164 -3.02 5.80 5.17
CA VAL A 164 -1.95 5.59 4.20
C VAL A 164 -2.55 5.62 2.80
N MET A 165 -2.22 6.66 2.04
CA MET A 165 -2.55 6.80 0.63
C MET A 165 -1.70 5.84 -0.19
N CYS A 166 -2.28 4.74 -0.68
CA CYS A 166 -1.55 3.80 -1.53
C CYS A 166 -1.25 4.42 -2.91
N HIS A 167 -0.07 4.09 -3.47
CA HIS A 167 0.33 4.47 -4.83
C HIS A 167 0.49 5.99 -5.04
N PHE A 168 0.66 6.76 -3.94
CA PHE A 168 0.73 8.24 -4.03
C PHE A 168 -0.34 8.84 -4.97
N GLY A 169 -1.53 8.24 -5.00
CA GLY A 169 -2.65 8.69 -5.82
C GLY A 169 -2.45 8.65 -7.33
N ASN A 170 -1.36 8.04 -7.82
CA ASN A 170 -0.99 8.05 -9.24
C ASN A 170 -2.17 7.60 -10.15
N PRO A 171 -2.57 8.36 -11.20
CA PRO A 171 -1.86 9.52 -11.79
C PRO A 171 -2.31 10.90 -11.26
N PHE A 172 -3.15 11.00 -10.24
CA PHE A 172 -3.68 12.25 -9.67
C PHE A 172 -2.68 12.88 -8.67
N LEU A 173 -1.44 13.10 -9.14
CA LEU A 173 -0.30 13.45 -8.27
C LEU A 173 -0.45 14.81 -7.59
N ALA A 174 -1.06 15.79 -8.24
CA ALA A 174 -1.25 17.14 -7.70
C ALA A 174 -2.22 17.12 -6.51
N GLU A 175 -3.36 16.44 -6.67
CA GLU A 175 -4.36 16.29 -5.64
C GLU A 175 -3.84 15.43 -4.48
N ALA A 176 -3.11 14.37 -4.80
CA ALA A 176 -2.44 13.52 -3.79
C ALA A 176 -1.45 14.33 -2.94
N ALA A 177 -0.63 15.15 -3.58
CA ALA A 177 0.34 16.01 -2.89
C ALA A 177 -0.34 17.06 -2.00
N ALA A 178 -1.44 17.67 -2.47
CA ALA A 178 -2.22 18.63 -1.68
C ALA A 178 -2.85 17.97 -0.44
N VAL A 179 -3.39 16.74 -0.59
CA VAL A 179 -3.97 15.97 0.53
C VAL A 179 -2.90 15.63 1.56
N LEU A 180 -1.71 15.18 1.13
CA LEU A 180 -0.61 14.87 2.03
C LEU A 180 -0.07 16.10 2.76
N GLU A 181 0.08 17.21 2.06
CA GLU A 181 0.58 18.47 2.65
C GLU A 181 -0.38 18.99 3.72
N LYS A 182 -1.68 18.99 3.43
CA LYS A 182 -2.71 19.53 4.32
C LYS A 182 -2.94 18.66 5.56
N ASN A 183 -2.97 17.31 5.43
CA ASN A 183 -3.45 16.43 6.48
C ASN A 183 -2.28 15.78 7.26
N PRO A 184 -2.11 16.09 8.56
CA PRO A 184 -1.01 15.53 9.37
C PRO A 184 -1.15 14.02 9.57
N ASN A 185 -2.36 13.47 9.53
CA ASN A 185 -2.70 12.07 9.71
C ASN A 185 -2.72 11.27 8.38
N VAL A 186 -2.19 11.83 7.28
CA VAL A 186 -2.05 11.12 6.00
C VAL A 186 -0.58 10.94 5.65
N SER A 187 -0.20 9.71 5.34
CA SER A 187 1.08 9.31 4.73
C SER A 187 0.82 8.60 3.41
N ALA A 188 1.82 8.35 2.59
CA ALA A 188 1.67 7.62 1.33
C ALA A 188 2.73 6.54 1.15
N ASP A 189 2.37 5.46 0.45
CA ASP A 189 3.36 4.56 -0.13
C ASP A 189 3.65 4.89 -1.60
N LEU A 190 4.86 4.59 -2.02
CA LEU A 190 5.36 4.78 -3.38
C LEU A 190 5.27 3.49 -4.20
N SER A 191 4.30 2.62 -3.89
CA SER A 191 4.04 1.39 -4.61
C SER A 191 3.23 1.64 -5.90
N GLY A 192 3.19 0.70 -6.83
CA GLY A 192 2.29 0.75 -7.98
C GLY A 192 2.45 1.95 -8.92
N LEU A 193 3.55 2.72 -8.82
CA LEU A 193 3.83 3.86 -9.72
C LEU A 193 4.25 3.39 -11.12
N LEU A 194 4.74 2.15 -11.21
CA LEU A 194 5.12 1.45 -12.45
C LEU A 194 4.63 0.00 -12.40
N GLY A 195 4.58 -0.62 -13.57
CA GLY A 195 4.29 -2.05 -13.73
C GLY A 195 5.11 -2.66 -14.86
N GLY A 196 5.34 -3.98 -14.77
CA GLY A 196 6.08 -4.75 -15.77
C GLY A 196 7.60 -4.75 -15.55
N ALA A 197 8.29 -5.41 -16.47
CA ALA A 197 9.76 -5.49 -16.45
C ALA A 197 10.38 -4.23 -17.06
N PHE A 198 11.39 -3.69 -16.40
CA PHE A 198 12.14 -2.54 -16.89
C PHE A 198 13.59 -2.58 -16.38
N GLU A 199 14.44 -1.78 -17.02
CA GLU A 199 15.76 -1.42 -16.53
C GLU A 199 15.73 0.09 -16.17
N THR A 200 16.14 0.42 -14.97
CA THR A 200 16.00 1.77 -14.38
C THR A 200 16.54 2.88 -15.27
N GLY A 201 17.74 2.72 -15.82
CA GLY A 201 18.35 3.77 -16.64
C GLY A 201 17.63 3.98 -17.99
N ALA A 202 17.17 2.90 -18.62
CA ALA A 202 16.40 2.97 -19.85
C ALA A 202 15.03 3.59 -19.61
N LEU A 203 14.35 3.21 -18.54
CA LEU A 203 13.05 3.73 -18.16
C LEU A 203 13.11 5.23 -17.86
N ASN A 204 14.09 5.68 -17.08
CA ASN A 204 14.24 7.09 -16.74
C ASN A 204 14.44 7.97 -17.97
N ARG A 205 15.12 7.47 -19.01
CA ARG A 205 15.25 8.19 -20.28
C ARG A 205 13.94 8.20 -21.08
N ALA A 206 13.27 7.06 -21.13
CA ALA A 206 12.02 6.93 -21.91
C ALA A 206 10.84 7.70 -21.29
N GLN A 207 10.81 7.82 -19.97
CA GLN A 207 9.73 8.46 -19.20
C GLN A 207 10.20 9.69 -18.40
N ALA A 208 11.15 10.44 -18.92
CA ALA A 208 11.74 11.59 -18.23
C ALA A 208 10.69 12.61 -17.74
N GLY A 209 9.66 12.89 -18.54
CA GLY A 209 8.57 13.78 -18.13
C GLY A 209 7.78 13.28 -16.93
N TYR A 210 7.47 12.00 -16.88
CA TYR A 210 6.80 11.38 -15.73
C TYR A 210 7.68 11.40 -14.47
N MET A 211 8.97 11.12 -14.63
CA MET A 211 9.94 11.19 -13.54
C MET A 211 10.03 12.59 -12.92
N GLU A 212 10.07 13.63 -13.77
CA GLU A 212 10.11 15.01 -13.29
C GLU A 212 8.79 15.43 -12.61
N MET A 213 7.64 14.98 -13.10
CA MET A 213 6.36 15.18 -12.42
C MET A 213 6.33 14.55 -11.04
N LEU A 214 6.73 13.28 -10.90
CA LEU A 214 6.81 12.60 -9.61
C LEU A 214 7.72 13.38 -8.64
N LYS A 215 8.93 13.72 -9.06
CA LYS A 215 9.88 14.50 -8.26
C LYS A 215 9.32 15.87 -7.85
N ALA A 216 8.62 16.55 -8.76
CA ALA A 216 8.03 17.84 -8.47
C ALA A 216 7.00 17.76 -7.35
N TRP A 217 6.07 16.79 -7.40
CA TRP A 217 5.03 16.66 -6.40
C TRP A 217 5.52 16.06 -5.08
N LEU A 218 6.50 15.15 -5.10
CA LEU A 218 7.17 14.69 -3.90
C LEU A 218 7.88 15.84 -3.16
N ARG A 219 8.55 16.73 -3.91
CA ARG A 219 9.19 17.93 -3.35
C ARG A 219 8.20 18.99 -2.88
N TYR A 220 7.04 19.08 -3.51
CA TYR A 220 5.97 19.99 -3.08
C TYR A 220 5.48 19.64 -1.67
N VAL A 221 5.28 18.34 -1.38
CA VAL A 221 4.96 17.89 -0.02
C VAL A 221 6.12 18.18 0.94
N GLY A 222 7.37 17.94 0.53
CA GLY A 222 8.60 18.32 1.23
C GLY A 222 8.87 17.60 2.54
N ASP A 223 7.90 16.86 3.08
CA ASP A 223 8.04 16.09 4.32
C ASP A 223 8.25 14.59 4.01
N TRP A 224 9.50 14.17 4.01
CA TRP A 224 9.88 12.78 3.74
C TRP A 224 9.48 11.79 4.84
N ASN A 225 9.01 12.25 6.00
CA ASN A 225 8.43 11.38 7.03
C ASN A 225 7.06 10.82 6.63
N LYS A 226 6.45 11.34 5.58
CA LYS A 226 5.14 10.93 5.08
C LYS A 226 5.20 9.85 4.00
N PHE A 227 6.37 9.54 3.44
CA PHE A 227 6.51 8.60 2.33
C PHE A 227 7.12 7.27 2.78
N MET A 228 6.59 6.17 2.23
CA MET A 228 7.09 4.81 2.44
C MET A 228 7.37 4.12 1.12
N PHE A 229 8.41 3.29 1.10
CA PHE A 229 8.64 2.38 -0.02
C PHE A 229 7.62 1.23 0.01
N GLY A 230 7.11 0.85 -1.16
CA GLY A 230 6.28 -0.33 -1.39
C GLY A 230 6.38 -0.75 -2.84
N THR A 231 6.15 -2.02 -3.16
CA THR A 231 6.34 -2.54 -4.51
C THR A 231 5.05 -2.79 -5.28
N ASP A 232 3.95 -3.03 -4.57
CA ASP A 232 2.72 -3.58 -5.15
C ASP A 232 2.99 -4.91 -5.89
N TRP A 233 3.94 -5.71 -5.32
CA TRP A 233 4.24 -7.02 -5.87
C TRP A 233 2.95 -7.84 -6.08
N PRO A 234 2.78 -8.55 -7.23
CA PRO A 234 3.80 -8.97 -8.18
C PRO A 234 3.93 -8.08 -9.45
N LEU A 235 3.66 -6.80 -9.37
CA LEU A 235 3.66 -5.90 -10.54
C LEU A 235 5.06 -5.63 -11.10
N VAL A 236 6.10 -5.69 -10.27
CA VAL A 236 7.46 -5.23 -10.61
C VAL A 236 8.54 -6.19 -10.12
N ASN A 237 9.74 -6.11 -10.69
CA ASN A 237 10.92 -6.69 -10.08
C ASN A 237 11.30 -5.88 -8.84
N LEU A 238 11.39 -6.54 -7.68
CA LEU A 238 11.56 -5.89 -6.37
C LEU A 238 12.84 -5.05 -6.29
N ALA A 239 13.99 -5.62 -6.70
CA ALA A 239 15.27 -4.92 -6.62
C ALA A 239 15.38 -3.77 -7.64
N GLU A 240 14.87 -3.96 -8.86
CA GLU A 240 14.86 -2.90 -9.87
C GLU A 240 13.92 -1.77 -9.48
N TYR A 241 12.77 -2.09 -8.86
CA TYR A 241 11.85 -1.09 -8.37
C TYR A 241 12.45 -0.28 -7.21
N ALA A 242 13.15 -0.95 -6.28
CA ALA A 242 13.85 -0.25 -5.20
C ALA A 242 14.91 0.72 -5.75
N LYS A 243 15.73 0.30 -6.72
CA LYS A 243 16.70 1.17 -7.40
C LYS A 243 16.01 2.35 -8.10
N TRP A 244 14.86 2.10 -8.73
CA TRP A 244 14.12 3.15 -9.41
C TRP A 244 13.57 4.18 -8.41
N VAL A 245 12.93 3.75 -7.31
CA VAL A 245 12.43 4.65 -6.27
C VAL A 245 13.56 5.46 -5.64
N GLN A 246 14.77 4.90 -5.47
CA GLN A 246 15.95 5.65 -5.04
C GLN A 246 16.25 6.85 -5.94
N THR A 247 15.92 6.80 -7.23
CA THR A 247 16.13 7.96 -8.13
C THR A 247 15.12 9.09 -7.92
N LEU A 248 14.03 8.83 -7.21
CA LEU A 248 13.00 9.81 -6.85
C LEU A 248 13.29 10.49 -5.50
N VAL A 249 13.92 9.79 -4.59
CA VAL A 249 14.12 10.17 -3.19
C VAL A 249 15.56 10.68 -3.00
N PRO A 250 15.79 11.82 -2.33
CA PRO A 250 17.14 12.26 -1.97
C PRO A 250 17.86 11.20 -1.13
N GLU A 251 19.15 11.02 -1.34
CA GLU A 251 19.94 9.97 -0.70
C GLU A 251 19.92 10.05 0.85
N ASN A 252 19.93 11.26 1.39
CA ASN A 252 19.85 11.50 2.84
C ASN A 252 18.48 11.16 3.45
N GLU A 253 17.45 10.87 2.64
CA GLU A 253 16.11 10.50 3.08
C GLU A 253 15.81 9.00 2.85
N TRP A 254 16.74 8.24 2.27
CA TRP A 254 16.50 6.83 1.95
C TRP A 254 16.17 5.99 3.18
N GLU A 255 16.86 6.14 4.30
CA GLU A 255 16.60 5.36 5.50
C GLU A 255 15.18 5.57 6.00
N LYS A 256 14.69 6.81 6.02
CA LYS A 256 13.31 7.14 6.37
C LYS A 256 12.29 6.48 5.43
N VAL A 257 12.46 6.69 4.11
CA VAL A 257 11.47 6.24 3.13
C VAL A 257 11.48 4.72 2.98
N PHE A 258 12.65 4.09 3.02
CA PHE A 258 12.77 2.65 2.79
C PHE A 258 12.62 1.81 4.06
N PHE A 259 12.68 2.41 5.26
CA PHE A 259 12.59 1.65 6.50
C PHE A 259 11.81 2.35 7.62
N ASP A 260 12.30 3.50 8.12
CA ASP A 260 11.82 4.09 9.38
C ASP A 260 10.34 4.43 9.37
N ASN A 261 9.84 5.01 8.27
CA ASN A 261 8.45 5.44 8.19
C ASN A 261 7.46 4.27 8.23
N ALA A 262 7.74 3.19 7.48
CA ALA A 262 6.91 2.00 7.53
C ALA A 262 6.98 1.33 8.91
N ASN A 263 8.18 1.23 9.51
CA ASN A 263 8.35 0.71 10.86
C ASN A 263 7.54 1.51 11.90
N ARG A 264 7.55 2.83 11.82
CA ARG A 264 6.82 3.74 12.72
C ARG A 264 5.31 3.69 12.49
N ILE A 265 4.87 3.86 11.23
CA ILE A 265 3.44 3.98 10.89
C ILE A 265 2.70 2.67 11.17
N TYR A 266 3.28 1.54 10.83
CA TYR A 266 2.70 0.22 11.06
C TYR A 266 3.13 -0.42 12.38
N GLN A 267 3.91 0.29 13.22
CA GLN A 267 4.34 -0.13 14.56
C GLN A 267 4.98 -1.52 14.58
N LEU A 268 5.91 -1.78 13.64
CA LEU A 268 6.49 -3.12 13.45
C LEU A 268 7.49 -3.51 14.55
N GLY A 269 8.14 -2.53 15.19
CA GLY A 269 9.12 -2.76 16.26
C GLY A 269 10.46 -3.35 15.76
N LEU A 270 10.89 -3.03 14.52
CA LEU A 270 12.08 -3.56 13.86
C LEU A 270 13.32 -2.68 14.05
#